data_843342922af6649f2471c7380d6f0f0c
#
_entry.id   843342922af6649f2471c7380d6f0f0c
#
_cell.length_a   1.000
_cell.length_b   1.000
_cell.length_c   1.000
_cell.angle_alpha   90.00
_cell.angle_beta   90.00
_cell.angle_gamma   90.00
#
_symmetry.space_group_name_H-M   'P 1'
#
loop_
_entity.id
_entity.type
_entity.pdbx_description
1 polymer ?
#
loop_
_entity_poly.entity_id
_entity_poly.type
_entity_poly.pdbx_seq_one_letter_code
_entity_poly.pdbx_strand_id
1 'polypeptide(L)'
;MRRASSPPRVGACPTSTTAGRWPTPWGPSPQMCGIAAVYGPAGAGETERMLDRLAHRGPDDAGEVHVGGAWLGHRRLSIVDVDGGRQPFANAAGDVWLVGNGEIYNHEQVRATLAPAPFRTRSDNEVALHLLDERGPAALGELEGMFAFLVAGADGRFIAARDPVGIKPLYWTPPGGPPRGEGQVRFASEMAAFAPDCMPYVEAFPPGCHWTPEGGITRFASAVPADGEGAPAAQTVWSPAAEPPDEALIATRRIVSGSVQRQMMGDVPVGVFLSGGLDSAIVAAIAARHLERRGERLKTFAVGTRGSADLEAARVVSRQLGTEHHERVYDAREALRALPGVVRAIEHFDPSLVRSAVPNFLLAEMAAQHVKVVLTGEGADELFAGYEYLRGFDRPEALRAELMRTLHGLHNLNLQRCDRVTMAHGLEARVPFLDRQVIAFAFGLPMAWKQSAPGEPEKRLLRRAFDGWLPDEILWLVKAEFGDCSGAKDVLTRTVER
;
A
#
# COMPACT_ATOMS: atom_id res chain seq x y z
N MET A 1 16.95 61.74 -47.57
CA MET A 1 17.83 61.56 -46.41
C MET A 1 16.98 61.39 -45.16
N ARG A 2 16.73 60.21 -44.71
CA ARG A 2 16.21 59.93 -43.37
C ARG A 2 17.05 58.77 -42.80
N ARG A 3 17.69 59.02 -41.66
CA ARG A 3 18.57 58.07 -40.94
C ARG A 3 17.74 57.00 -40.29
N ALA A 4 18.15 55.75 -40.48
CA ALA A 4 17.63 54.59 -39.77
C ALA A 4 18.17 54.59 -38.33
N SER A 5 17.29 54.48 -37.35
CA SER A 5 17.61 54.27 -35.91
C SER A 5 17.73 52.79 -35.62
N SER A 6 18.85 52.40 -35.01
CA SER A 6 19.15 51.03 -34.55
C SER A 6 18.29 50.68 -33.33
N PRO A 7 17.88 49.40 -33.18
CA PRO A 7 17.15 48.95 -31.96
C PRO A 7 18.08 48.80 -30.75
N PRO A 8 17.55 48.90 -29.52
CA PRO A 8 18.33 48.84 -28.31
C PRO A 8 18.84 47.41 -28.03
N ARG A 9 20.06 47.34 -27.54
CA ARG A 9 20.70 46.07 -27.08
C ARG A 9 19.97 45.56 -25.82
N VAL A 10 19.46 44.33 -25.85
CA VAL A 10 18.96 43.59 -24.69
C VAL A 10 20.17 43.14 -23.89
N GLY A 11 20.27 43.56 -22.63
CA GLY A 11 21.32 43.20 -21.71
C GLY A 11 21.26 41.72 -21.36
N ALA A 12 22.42 41.07 -21.30
CA ALA A 12 22.58 39.69 -20.88
C ALA A 12 22.19 39.55 -19.40
N CYS A 13 21.30 38.62 -19.14
CA CYS A 13 20.95 38.18 -17.80
C CYS A 13 22.09 37.33 -17.23
N PRO A 14 22.55 37.55 -15.97
CA PRO A 14 23.61 36.74 -15.39
C PRO A 14 23.09 35.36 -15.04
N THR A 15 23.65 34.32 -15.65
CA THR A 15 23.48 32.92 -15.26
C THR A 15 24.24 32.63 -13.98
N SER A 16 23.54 32.67 -12.84
CA SER A 16 23.97 32.01 -11.62
C SER A 16 22.77 31.33 -11.00
N THR A 17 22.46 30.11 -11.46
CA THR A 17 21.52 29.22 -10.84
C THR A 17 22.26 28.36 -9.82
N THR A 18 22.46 28.87 -8.62
CA THR A 18 22.47 28.04 -7.43
C THR A 18 21.04 27.62 -7.21
N ALA A 19 20.73 26.36 -7.53
CA ALA A 19 19.48 25.74 -7.16
C ALA A 19 19.38 25.80 -5.62
N GLY A 20 18.61 26.76 -5.12
CA GLY A 20 18.33 26.89 -3.71
C GLY A 20 17.63 25.61 -3.23
N ARG A 21 18.28 24.86 -2.36
CA ARG A 21 17.62 23.89 -1.51
C ARG A 21 16.53 24.65 -0.75
N TRP A 22 15.28 24.37 -1.08
CA TRP A 22 14.17 24.82 -0.25
C TRP A 22 14.35 24.15 1.12
N PRO A 23 14.38 24.90 2.23
CA PRO A 23 14.40 24.29 3.54
C PRO A 23 13.13 23.47 3.67
N THR A 24 13.27 22.16 3.88
CA THR A 24 12.15 21.31 4.32
C THR A 24 11.75 21.79 5.70
N PRO A 25 10.51 22.25 5.94
CA PRO A 25 10.06 22.72 7.24
C PRO A 25 9.96 21.58 8.28
N TRP A 26 10.31 20.38 7.89
CA TRP A 26 10.14 19.14 8.63
C TRP A 26 11.53 18.54 8.87
N GLY A 27 11.86 18.31 10.14
CA GLY A 27 13.08 17.61 10.53
C GLY A 27 13.18 16.20 9.91
N PRO A 28 14.31 15.49 10.05
CA PRO A 28 14.49 14.16 9.48
C PRO A 28 13.42 13.22 10.05
N SER A 29 12.44 12.86 9.24
CA SER A 29 11.39 11.90 9.56
C SER A 29 11.89 10.48 9.25
N PRO A 30 11.52 9.45 10.04
CA PRO A 30 11.79 8.05 9.70
C PRO A 30 11.02 7.65 8.42
N GLN A 31 11.52 6.66 7.65
CA GLN A 31 11.13 6.48 6.23
C GLN A 31 11.22 5.01 5.79
N MET A 32 10.56 4.62 4.68
CA MET A 32 10.38 3.23 4.17
C MET A 32 11.06 2.93 2.82
N CYS A 33 11.00 1.58 2.38
CA CYS A 33 11.67 1.12 1.17
C CYS A 33 11.19 1.80 -0.12
N GLY A 34 12.14 2.14 -0.98
CA GLY A 34 11.94 2.56 -2.35
C GLY A 34 12.87 1.79 -3.28
N ILE A 35 12.38 1.33 -4.42
CA ILE A 35 13.17 0.64 -5.43
C ILE A 35 13.17 1.42 -6.73
N ALA A 36 14.30 1.33 -7.45
CA ALA A 36 14.44 1.85 -8.79
C ALA A 36 15.33 0.93 -9.62
N ALA A 37 15.07 0.85 -10.92
CA ALA A 37 15.96 0.18 -11.85
C ALA A 37 15.96 0.83 -13.24
N VAL A 38 17.06 0.64 -13.94
CA VAL A 38 17.18 0.92 -15.37
C VAL A 38 17.73 -0.34 -16.03
N TYR A 39 16.95 -0.91 -16.96
CA TYR A 39 17.35 -2.02 -17.80
C TYR A 39 17.72 -1.49 -19.20
N GLY A 40 18.83 -1.99 -19.75
CA GLY A 40 19.37 -1.55 -21.05
C GLY A 40 20.51 -0.53 -20.91
N PRO A 41 21.01 0.06 -22.02
CA PRO A 41 22.16 0.95 -22.02
C PRO A 41 21.86 2.25 -21.27
N ALA A 42 22.08 2.26 -19.95
CA ALA A 42 21.86 3.41 -19.08
C ALA A 42 23.15 4.25 -18.93
N GLY A 43 22.98 5.56 -18.81
CA GLY A 43 24.05 6.43 -18.34
C GLY A 43 24.32 6.20 -16.85
N ALA A 44 25.60 6.18 -16.48
CA ALA A 44 25.99 6.10 -15.07
C ALA A 44 25.28 7.18 -14.22
N GLY A 45 24.83 6.80 -13.02
CA GLY A 45 24.17 7.68 -12.05
C GLY A 45 22.71 8.03 -12.37
N GLU A 46 22.04 7.36 -13.33
CA GLU A 46 20.60 7.56 -13.53
C GLU A 46 19.82 6.95 -12.38
N THR A 47 20.12 5.70 -12.00
CA THR A 47 19.49 5.02 -10.86
C THR A 47 19.76 5.76 -9.55
N GLU A 48 20.98 6.28 -9.35
CA GLU A 48 21.31 7.11 -8.18
C GLU A 48 20.39 8.34 -8.09
N ARG A 49 20.19 9.07 -9.20
CA ARG A 49 19.26 10.22 -9.23
C ARG A 49 17.81 9.81 -8.97
N MET A 50 17.38 8.63 -9.44
CA MET A 50 16.05 8.09 -9.13
C MET A 50 15.92 7.78 -7.63
N LEU A 51 16.95 7.16 -7.04
CA LEU A 51 17.01 6.85 -5.61
C LEU A 51 17.04 8.11 -4.74
N ASP A 52 17.72 9.18 -5.17
CA ASP A 52 17.73 10.45 -4.44
C ASP A 52 16.33 11.07 -4.34
N ARG A 53 15.52 10.93 -5.40
CA ARG A 53 14.13 11.36 -5.39
C ARG A 53 13.23 10.48 -4.53
N LEU A 54 13.63 9.23 -4.29
CA LEU A 54 12.98 8.28 -3.40
C LEU A 54 13.52 8.30 -1.96
N ALA A 55 14.46 9.21 -1.64
CA ALA A 55 15.12 9.25 -0.34
C ALA A 55 14.14 9.37 0.85
N HIS A 56 12.97 10.00 0.64
CA HIS A 56 11.90 10.07 1.63
C HIS A 56 11.27 8.69 1.93
N ARG A 57 11.42 7.69 1.06
CA ARG A 57 10.94 6.33 1.29
C ARG A 57 11.88 5.47 2.13
N GLY A 58 13.19 5.70 2.10
CA GLY A 58 14.14 4.83 2.80
C GLY A 58 15.44 5.54 3.19
N PRO A 59 15.55 6.06 4.43
CA PRO A 59 16.76 6.72 4.88
C PRO A 59 17.71 5.84 5.67
N ASP A 60 17.21 4.69 6.16
CA ASP A 60 18.00 3.85 7.06
C ASP A 60 19.22 3.31 6.33
N ASP A 61 19.07 3.02 5.02
CA ASP A 61 20.18 2.53 4.18
C ASP A 61 19.90 2.77 2.68
N ALA A 62 20.95 2.70 1.85
CA ALA A 62 20.87 2.75 0.40
C ALA A 62 21.86 1.76 -0.21
N GLY A 63 21.45 1.10 -1.29
CA GLY A 63 22.31 0.20 -2.03
C GLY A 63 22.02 0.23 -3.51
N GLU A 64 23.05 0.01 -4.32
CA GLU A 64 22.96 -0.06 -5.77
C GLU A 64 23.89 -1.16 -6.30
N VAL A 65 23.47 -1.82 -7.37
CA VAL A 65 24.30 -2.81 -8.09
C VAL A 65 24.09 -2.68 -9.60
N HIS A 66 25.16 -2.87 -10.35
CA HIS A 66 25.14 -3.01 -11.82
C HIS A 66 25.44 -4.46 -12.19
N VAL A 67 24.52 -5.11 -12.89
CA VAL A 67 24.66 -6.51 -13.31
C VAL A 67 23.89 -6.78 -14.60
N GLY A 68 24.47 -7.52 -15.54
CA GLY A 68 23.81 -7.99 -16.76
C GLY A 68 23.18 -6.89 -17.64
N GLY A 69 23.72 -5.67 -17.62
CA GLY A 69 23.15 -4.53 -18.36
C GLY A 69 21.98 -3.86 -17.64
N ALA A 70 21.76 -4.14 -16.36
CA ALA A 70 20.75 -3.49 -15.52
C ALA A 70 21.39 -2.83 -14.29
N TRP A 71 20.86 -1.70 -13.91
CA TRP A 71 21.12 -1.02 -12.63
C TRP A 71 19.94 -1.25 -11.71
N LEU A 72 20.17 -1.85 -10.55
CA LEU A 72 19.18 -2.02 -9.48
C LEU A 72 19.54 -1.14 -8.30
N GLY A 73 18.59 -0.45 -7.73
CA GLY A 73 18.79 0.42 -6.58
C GLY A 73 17.69 0.31 -5.53
N HIS A 74 18.08 0.48 -4.28
CA HIS A 74 17.23 0.36 -3.11
C HIS A 74 17.46 1.47 -2.10
N ARG A 75 16.38 1.99 -1.54
CA ARG A 75 16.34 2.81 -0.32
C ARG A 75 15.62 1.98 0.74
N ARG A 76 16.18 1.84 1.94
CA ARG A 76 15.70 0.89 2.95
C ARG A 76 15.02 1.57 4.12
N LEU A 77 13.86 1.01 4.52
CA LEU A 77 13.37 1.04 5.89
C LEU A 77 13.59 -0.35 6.51
N SER A 78 14.18 -0.39 7.68
CA SER A 78 14.47 -1.64 8.39
C SER A 78 13.28 -2.05 9.25
N ILE A 79 12.55 -3.11 8.84
CA ILE A 79 11.41 -3.70 9.55
C ILE A 79 11.72 -5.14 9.94
N VAL A 80 12.13 -5.97 8.98
CA VAL A 80 12.56 -7.36 9.19
C VAL A 80 14.07 -7.43 9.01
N ASP A 81 14.75 -8.17 9.91
CA ASP A 81 16.19 -8.29 9.97
C ASP A 81 16.88 -6.90 9.95
N VAL A 82 16.58 -6.11 10.97
CA VAL A 82 16.98 -4.68 11.05
C VAL A 82 18.46 -4.49 10.77
N ASP A 83 19.32 -5.36 11.29
CA ASP A 83 20.78 -5.26 11.18
C ASP A 83 21.34 -5.92 9.91
N GLY A 84 20.75 -7.04 9.45
CA GLY A 84 21.29 -7.89 8.38
C GLY A 84 20.63 -7.73 7.01
N GLY A 85 19.36 -7.31 6.94
CA GLY A 85 18.55 -7.33 5.73
C GLY A 85 18.84 -6.22 4.73
N ARG A 86 20.12 -5.84 4.53
CA ARG A 86 20.53 -4.84 3.54
C ARG A 86 20.30 -5.33 2.12
N GLN A 87 19.85 -4.42 1.25
CA GLN A 87 19.61 -4.69 -0.16
C GLN A 87 20.54 -3.82 -1.04
N PRO A 88 20.88 -4.29 -2.27
CA PRO A 88 20.40 -5.46 -3.01
C PRO A 88 20.87 -6.80 -2.43
N PHE A 89 19.98 -7.83 -2.45
CA PHE A 89 20.35 -9.20 -2.11
C PHE A 89 21.03 -9.89 -3.29
N ALA A 90 22.03 -10.75 -3.00
CA ALA A 90 22.70 -11.57 -4.00
C ALA A 90 22.49 -13.06 -3.69
N ASN A 91 22.29 -13.87 -4.73
CA ASN A 91 22.33 -15.32 -4.59
C ASN A 91 23.71 -15.82 -4.16
N ALA A 92 23.87 -17.13 -3.92
CA ALA A 92 25.12 -17.73 -3.45
C ALA A 92 26.30 -17.48 -4.41
N ALA A 93 26.06 -17.54 -5.71
CA ALA A 93 27.07 -17.32 -6.75
C ALA A 93 27.44 -15.82 -6.93
N GLY A 94 26.58 -14.90 -6.47
CA GLY A 94 26.78 -13.46 -6.63
C GLY A 94 26.50 -12.97 -8.05
N ASP A 95 25.78 -13.76 -8.85
CA ASP A 95 25.46 -13.47 -10.24
C ASP A 95 24.00 -13.11 -10.50
N VAL A 96 23.10 -13.30 -9.52
CA VAL A 96 21.70 -12.84 -9.53
C VAL A 96 21.42 -11.96 -8.32
N TRP A 97 20.79 -10.82 -8.58
CA TRP A 97 20.52 -9.79 -7.57
C TRP A 97 19.06 -9.38 -7.56
N LEU A 98 18.54 -9.05 -6.37
CA LEU A 98 17.17 -8.60 -6.16
C LEU A 98 17.14 -7.34 -5.30
N VAL A 99 16.28 -6.39 -5.68
CA VAL A 99 15.76 -5.34 -4.81
C VAL A 99 14.25 -5.46 -4.68
N GLY A 100 13.75 -5.31 -3.46
CA GLY A 100 12.34 -5.48 -3.13
C GLY A 100 11.81 -4.39 -2.22
N ASN A 101 10.55 -4.02 -2.46
CA ASN A 101 9.75 -3.17 -1.59
C ASN A 101 8.51 -3.96 -1.19
N GLY A 102 8.41 -4.36 0.07
CA GLY A 102 7.26 -5.10 0.59
C GLY A 102 7.62 -6.19 1.59
N GLU A 103 6.65 -7.05 1.87
CA GLU A 103 6.70 -8.10 2.88
C GLU A 103 6.15 -9.41 2.33
N ILE A 104 6.83 -10.51 2.60
CA ILE A 104 6.43 -11.88 2.23
C ILE A 104 6.00 -12.62 3.49
N TYR A 105 4.71 -12.72 3.71
CA TYR A 105 4.14 -13.27 4.96
C TYR A 105 4.32 -14.77 5.12
N ASN A 106 4.48 -15.52 4.01
CA ASN A 106 4.75 -16.97 4.02
C ASN A 106 6.23 -17.31 3.78
N HIS A 107 7.15 -16.38 4.06
CA HIS A 107 8.59 -16.55 3.76
C HIS A 107 9.20 -17.79 4.41
N GLU A 108 8.80 -18.17 5.63
CA GLU A 108 9.31 -19.37 6.31
C GLU A 108 8.89 -20.65 5.59
N GLN A 109 7.62 -20.72 5.15
CA GLN A 109 7.09 -21.86 4.40
C GLN A 109 7.80 -22.00 3.05
N VAL A 110 7.97 -20.91 2.31
CA VAL A 110 8.69 -20.92 1.03
C VAL A 110 10.14 -21.30 1.24
N ARG A 111 10.81 -20.72 2.23
CA ARG A 111 12.21 -21.07 2.60
C ARG A 111 12.39 -22.57 2.84
N ALA A 112 11.42 -23.22 3.47
CA ALA A 112 11.46 -24.66 3.75
C ALA A 112 11.31 -25.54 2.48
N THR A 113 10.81 -24.99 1.36
CA THR A 113 10.65 -25.73 0.10
C THR A 113 11.81 -25.53 -0.88
N LEU A 114 12.67 -24.55 -0.63
CA LEU A 114 13.83 -24.29 -1.49
C LEU A 114 14.97 -25.27 -1.21
N ALA A 115 15.78 -25.54 -2.23
CA ALA A 115 17.02 -26.29 -2.04
C ALA A 115 17.88 -25.65 -0.95
N PRO A 116 18.76 -26.42 -0.26
CA PRO A 116 19.64 -25.86 0.75
C PRO A 116 20.52 -24.76 0.15
N ALA A 117 20.02 -23.54 0.09
CA ALA A 117 20.75 -22.37 -0.33
C ALA A 117 21.30 -21.65 0.91
N PRO A 118 22.50 -21.10 0.87
CA PRO A 118 23.01 -20.29 1.96
C PRO A 118 22.29 -18.94 1.97
N PHE A 119 21.15 -18.85 2.67
CA PHE A 119 20.55 -17.59 3.00
C PHE A 119 21.57 -16.75 3.81
N ARG A 120 21.77 -15.51 3.41
CA ARG A 120 22.72 -14.60 4.04
C ARG A 120 22.07 -13.74 5.13
N THR A 121 20.75 -13.61 5.05
CA THR A 121 19.96 -12.77 5.95
C THR A 121 18.74 -13.54 6.49
N ARG A 122 18.05 -12.92 7.46
CA ARG A 122 16.74 -13.38 7.92
C ARG A 122 15.60 -12.63 7.25
N SER A 123 15.92 -11.73 6.31
CA SER A 123 14.89 -10.98 5.59
C SER A 123 13.96 -11.92 4.83
N ASP A 124 12.69 -11.61 4.91
CA ASP A 124 11.62 -12.29 4.18
C ASP A 124 11.79 -12.12 2.66
N ASN A 125 12.24 -10.95 2.20
CA ASN A 125 12.43 -10.65 0.78
C ASN A 125 13.58 -11.46 0.12
N GLU A 126 14.57 -11.92 0.87
CA GLU A 126 15.64 -12.79 0.32
C GLU A 126 15.07 -14.11 -0.20
N VAL A 127 13.95 -14.56 0.34
CA VAL A 127 13.26 -15.77 -0.12
C VAL A 127 12.81 -15.63 -1.58
N ALA A 128 12.36 -14.45 -1.97
CA ALA A 128 11.94 -14.19 -3.36
C ALA A 128 13.13 -14.29 -4.33
N LEU A 129 14.34 -13.86 -3.96
CA LEU A 129 15.53 -14.04 -4.77
C LEU A 129 15.80 -15.52 -5.06
N HIS A 130 15.88 -16.34 -4.03
CA HIS A 130 16.18 -17.78 -4.18
C HIS A 130 15.06 -18.53 -4.90
N LEU A 131 13.79 -18.18 -4.66
CA LEU A 131 12.66 -18.75 -5.35
C LEU A 131 12.71 -18.47 -6.86
N LEU A 132 12.97 -17.22 -7.22
CA LEU A 132 13.04 -16.80 -8.62
C LEU A 132 14.29 -17.33 -9.35
N ASP A 133 15.41 -17.46 -8.64
CA ASP A 133 16.62 -18.04 -9.18
C ASP A 133 16.47 -19.55 -9.44
N GLU A 134 15.80 -20.30 -8.52
CA GLU A 134 15.57 -21.75 -8.65
C GLU A 134 14.46 -22.11 -9.65
N ARG A 135 13.31 -21.37 -9.62
CA ARG A 135 12.06 -21.77 -10.30
C ARG A 135 11.58 -20.82 -11.37
N GLY A 136 12.23 -19.65 -11.49
CA GLY A 136 11.85 -18.61 -12.45
C GLY A 136 10.57 -17.84 -12.08
N PRO A 137 10.13 -16.92 -12.96
CA PRO A 137 9.06 -15.95 -12.63
C PRO A 137 7.67 -16.56 -12.44
N ALA A 138 7.42 -17.80 -12.93
CA ALA A 138 6.16 -18.49 -12.68
C ALA A 138 5.91 -18.79 -11.19
N ALA A 139 6.98 -18.93 -10.39
CA ALA A 139 6.90 -19.18 -8.97
C ALA A 139 6.45 -17.96 -8.13
N LEU A 140 6.34 -16.77 -8.71
CA LEU A 140 5.78 -15.59 -8.02
C LEU A 140 4.38 -15.85 -7.44
N GLY A 141 3.62 -16.77 -8.03
CA GLY A 141 2.32 -17.21 -7.53
C GLY A 141 2.35 -17.92 -6.18
N GLU A 142 3.51 -18.45 -5.75
CA GLU A 142 3.71 -19.13 -4.46
C GLU A 142 3.87 -18.13 -3.30
N LEU A 143 4.16 -16.85 -3.59
CA LEU A 143 4.37 -15.82 -2.58
C LEU A 143 3.03 -15.26 -2.06
N GLU A 144 2.88 -15.25 -0.74
CA GLU A 144 1.79 -14.54 -0.04
C GLU A 144 2.36 -13.28 0.60
N GLY A 145 1.96 -12.11 0.10
CA GLY A 145 2.52 -10.85 0.58
C GLY A 145 2.07 -9.65 -0.23
N MET A 146 2.68 -8.54 0.09
CA MET A 146 2.58 -7.27 -0.63
C MET A 146 3.98 -6.90 -1.13
N PHE A 147 4.18 -6.81 -2.43
CA PHE A 147 5.53 -6.65 -2.96
C PHE A 147 5.62 -5.97 -4.33
N ALA A 148 6.76 -5.34 -4.55
CA ALA A 148 7.30 -5.01 -5.87
C ALA A 148 8.76 -5.46 -5.89
N PHE A 149 9.17 -6.22 -6.93
CA PHE A 149 10.52 -6.77 -7.08
C PHE A 149 11.15 -6.36 -8.41
N LEU A 150 12.46 -6.13 -8.36
CA LEU A 150 13.32 -5.97 -9.54
C LEU A 150 14.50 -6.93 -9.36
N VAL A 151 14.68 -7.83 -10.32
CA VAL A 151 15.73 -8.86 -10.31
C VAL A 151 16.56 -8.74 -11.57
N ALA A 152 17.86 -8.90 -11.45
CA ALA A 152 18.79 -8.92 -12.60
C ALA A 152 19.89 -9.97 -12.41
N GLY A 153 20.30 -10.58 -13.50
CA GLY A 153 21.37 -11.58 -13.52
C GLY A 153 22.51 -11.23 -14.47
N ALA A 154 23.71 -11.74 -14.19
CA ALA A 154 24.91 -11.55 -15.03
C ALA A 154 24.73 -12.14 -16.45
N ASP A 155 23.80 -13.07 -16.61
CA ASP A 155 23.40 -13.67 -17.91
C ASP A 155 22.49 -12.75 -18.74
N GLY A 156 22.16 -11.56 -18.24
CA GLY A 156 21.28 -10.59 -18.90
C GLY A 156 19.79 -10.75 -18.57
N ARG A 157 19.39 -11.75 -17.75
CA ARG A 157 18.00 -11.87 -17.29
C ARG A 157 17.57 -10.64 -16.53
N PHE A 158 16.31 -10.26 -16.68
CA PHE A 158 15.67 -9.21 -15.88
C PHE A 158 14.21 -9.56 -15.59
N ILE A 159 13.77 -9.32 -14.36
CA ILE A 159 12.38 -9.52 -13.94
C ILE A 159 11.94 -8.29 -13.16
N ALA A 160 10.82 -7.67 -13.57
CA ALA A 160 10.06 -6.74 -12.73
C ALA A 160 8.74 -7.41 -12.36
N ALA A 161 8.33 -7.35 -11.10
CA ALA A 161 7.09 -7.98 -10.63
C ALA A 161 6.36 -7.11 -9.62
N ARG A 162 5.02 -7.19 -9.61
CA ARG A 162 4.16 -6.51 -8.65
C ARG A 162 3.10 -7.45 -8.10
N ASP A 163 2.81 -7.36 -6.80
CA ASP A 163 1.84 -8.21 -6.11
C ASP A 163 0.45 -8.22 -6.79
N PRO A 164 -0.35 -9.28 -6.58
CA PRO A 164 -1.62 -9.48 -7.30
C PRO A 164 -2.69 -8.41 -7.07
N VAL A 165 -2.64 -7.71 -5.95
CA VAL A 165 -3.58 -6.63 -5.60
C VAL A 165 -3.03 -5.26 -5.99
N GLY A 166 -1.69 -5.14 -6.13
CA GLY A 166 -0.98 -3.89 -6.36
C GLY A 166 -0.87 -3.03 -5.11
N ILE A 167 -0.73 -3.67 -3.93
CA ILE A 167 -0.57 -2.99 -2.64
C ILE A 167 0.70 -2.15 -2.66
N LYS A 168 1.82 -2.74 -3.07
CA LYS A 168 3.06 -1.97 -3.24
C LYS A 168 3.09 -1.33 -4.63
N PRO A 169 3.44 -0.03 -4.70
CA PRO A 169 3.48 0.68 -5.96
C PRO A 169 4.69 0.26 -6.81
N LEU A 170 4.47 0.19 -8.11
CA LEU A 170 5.53 0.11 -9.12
C LEU A 170 5.07 0.85 -10.35
N TYR A 171 5.93 1.71 -10.88
CA TYR A 171 5.75 2.45 -12.14
C TYR A 171 6.88 2.13 -13.10
N TRP A 172 6.63 2.27 -14.38
CA TRP A 172 7.61 1.97 -15.41
C TRP A 172 7.43 2.80 -16.67
N THR A 173 8.48 2.86 -17.48
CA THR A 173 8.39 3.30 -18.87
C THR A 173 8.41 2.06 -19.76
N PRO A 174 7.28 1.74 -20.48
CA PRO A 174 7.25 0.56 -21.36
C PRO A 174 8.32 0.59 -22.45
N PRO A 175 8.74 -0.57 -22.98
CA PRO A 175 9.66 -0.64 -24.11
C PRO A 175 9.14 0.13 -25.33
N GLY A 176 10.01 0.86 -26.04
CA GLY A 176 9.66 1.61 -27.26
C GLY A 176 9.15 3.02 -27.04
N GLY A 177 9.02 3.47 -25.77
CA GLY A 177 8.72 4.88 -25.46
C GLY A 177 9.97 5.77 -25.56
N PRO A 178 9.89 7.00 -26.19
CA PRO A 178 10.97 7.97 -26.09
C PRO A 178 11.14 8.45 -24.62
N PRO A 179 12.23 9.08 -24.13
CA PRO A 179 13.02 9.98 -24.98
C PRO A 179 14.48 9.65 -25.14
N ARG A 180 15.09 8.61 -24.71
CA ARG A 180 16.53 8.44 -24.93
C ARG A 180 17.02 7.00 -24.87
N GLY A 181 17.25 6.42 -26.01
CA GLY A 181 17.94 5.16 -26.19
C GLY A 181 16.97 4.02 -26.54
N GLU A 182 17.13 3.45 -27.73
CA GLU A 182 16.47 2.21 -28.11
C GLU A 182 16.75 1.15 -27.02
N GLY A 183 15.70 0.56 -26.46
CA GLY A 183 15.80 -0.55 -25.54
C GLY A 183 15.94 -0.23 -24.04
N GLN A 184 15.81 1.02 -23.58
CA GLN A 184 15.82 1.34 -22.15
C GLN A 184 14.41 1.19 -21.54
N VAL A 185 14.33 0.49 -20.39
CA VAL A 185 13.13 0.40 -19.56
C VAL A 185 13.49 0.83 -18.13
N ARG A 186 12.67 1.68 -17.55
CA ARG A 186 12.86 2.20 -16.20
C ARG A 186 11.75 1.74 -15.29
N PHE A 187 12.08 1.48 -14.04
CA PHE A 187 11.15 1.09 -12.99
C PHE A 187 11.40 1.91 -11.73
N ALA A 188 10.34 2.31 -11.03
CA ALA A 188 10.46 2.96 -9.73
C ALA A 188 9.18 2.80 -8.89
N SER A 189 9.33 2.93 -7.56
CA SER A 189 8.21 2.92 -6.61
C SER A 189 7.29 4.14 -6.77
N GLU A 190 7.78 5.27 -7.29
CA GLU A 190 7.02 6.52 -7.44
C GLU A 190 7.29 7.19 -8.78
N MET A 191 6.28 7.93 -9.28
CA MET A 191 6.43 8.67 -10.54
C MET A 191 7.47 9.80 -10.42
N ALA A 192 7.56 10.45 -9.25
CA ALA A 192 8.54 11.49 -8.99
C ALA A 192 10.00 11.03 -9.13
N ALA A 193 10.28 9.72 -9.12
CA ALA A 193 11.61 9.18 -9.36
C ALA A 193 12.09 9.37 -10.80
N PHE A 194 11.17 9.41 -11.75
CA PHE A 194 11.49 9.55 -13.17
C PHE A 194 11.91 10.98 -13.52
N ALA A 195 12.72 11.12 -14.56
CA ALA A 195 13.08 12.43 -15.09
C ALA A 195 11.85 13.09 -15.75
N PRO A 196 11.75 14.44 -15.76
CA PRO A 196 10.56 15.13 -16.29
C PRO A 196 10.23 14.79 -17.75
N ASP A 197 11.23 14.51 -18.57
CA ASP A 197 11.08 14.11 -19.96
C ASP A 197 10.55 12.66 -20.13
N CYS A 198 10.64 11.83 -19.08
CA CYS A 198 10.05 10.49 -19.05
C CYS A 198 8.56 10.52 -18.64
N MET A 199 8.10 11.54 -17.90
CA MET A 199 6.77 11.58 -17.30
C MET A 199 5.59 11.28 -18.25
N PRO A 200 5.58 11.75 -19.52
CA PRO A 200 4.48 11.43 -20.44
C PRO A 200 4.37 9.93 -20.79
N TYR A 201 5.37 9.14 -20.47
CA TYR A 201 5.47 7.70 -20.79
C TYR A 201 5.47 6.80 -19.56
N VAL A 202 5.36 7.40 -18.38
CA VAL A 202 5.31 6.64 -17.13
C VAL A 202 3.91 6.06 -16.94
N GLU A 203 3.84 4.76 -16.75
CA GLU A 203 2.60 4.03 -16.50
C GLU A 203 2.70 3.27 -15.17
N ALA A 204 1.55 3.00 -14.54
CA ALA A 204 1.49 2.08 -13.42
C ALA A 204 1.76 0.66 -13.92
N PHE A 205 2.71 -0.05 -13.31
CA PHE A 205 2.96 -1.45 -13.62
C PHE A 205 1.75 -2.30 -13.17
N PRO A 206 1.22 -3.18 -14.03
CA PRO A 206 -0.04 -3.88 -13.74
C PRO A 206 0.10 -4.85 -12.56
N PRO A 207 -0.88 -4.89 -11.64
CA PRO A 207 -0.92 -5.85 -10.53
C PRO A 207 -0.96 -7.30 -11.00
N GLY A 208 -0.30 -8.19 -10.25
CA GLY A 208 -0.25 -9.62 -10.52
C GLY A 208 0.50 -10.01 -11.79
N CYS A 209 1.33 -9.10 -12.29
CA CYS A 209 2.12 -9.30 -13.49
C CYS A 209 3.62 -9.25 -13.18
N HIS A 210 4.37 -9.92 -14.02
CA HIS A 210 5.80 -9.71 -14.17
C HIS A 210 6.14 -9.31 -15.62
N TRP A 211 7.26 -8.66 -15.78
CA TRP A 211 7.84 -8.33 -17.08
C TRP A 211 9.24 -8.91 -17.20
N THR A 212 9.55 -9.48 -18.37
CA THR A 212 10.91 -9.87 -18.77
C THR A 212 11.22 -9.30 -20.16
N PRO A 213 12.48 -9.09 -20.52
CA PRO A 213 12.85 -8.58 -21.85
C PRO A 213 12.35 -9.44 -22.99
N GLU A 214 12.36 -10.75 -22.83
CA GLU A 214 11.97 -11.72 -23.86
C GLU A 214 10.46 -12.01 -23.88
N GLY A 215 9.84 -12.10 -22.68
CA GLY A 215 8.45 -12.51 -22.52
C GLY A 215 7.44 -11.37 -22.47
N GLY A 216 7.92 -10.12 -22.32
CA GLY A 216 7.04 -8.98 -22.08
C GLY A 216 6.25 -9.09 -20.77
N ILE A 217 5.07 -8.47 -20.74
CA ILE A 217 4.15 -8.56 -19.59
C ILE A 217 3.45 -9.91 -19.57
N THR A 218 3.56 -10.62 -18.46
CA THR A 218 2.88 -11.89 -18.21
C THR A 218 2.20 -11.86 -16.85
N ARG A 219 0.94 -12.27 -16.78
CA ARG A 219 0.18 -12.38 -15.52
C ARG A 219 0.51 -13.70 -14.83
N PHE A 220 0.97 -13.64 -13.58
CA PHE A 220 1.24 -14.82 -12.75
C PHE A 220 0.13 -15.08 -11.71
N ALA A 221 -0.65 -14.06 -11.34
CA ALA A 221 -1.78 -14.20 -10.42
C ALA A 221 -2.81 -13.11 -10.62
N SER A 222 -4.04 -13.34 -10.14
CA SER A 222 -5.10 -12.34 -9.99
C SER A 222 -5.38 -12.10 -8.51
N ALA A 223 -5.83 -10.89 -8.15
CA ALA A 223 -6.30 -10.58 -6.80
C ALA A 223 -7.47 -11.50 -6.41
N VAL A 224 -8.43 -11.68 -7.33
CA VAL A 224 -9.55 -12.61 -7.15
C VAL A 224 -9.22 -13.90 -7.88
N PRO A 225 -9.28 -15.07 -7.21
CA PRO A 225 -9.13 -16.37 -7.88
C PRO A 225 -10.13 -16.57 -9.01
N ALA A 226 -9.76 -17.37 -10.00
CA ALA A 226 -10.69 -17.77 -11.07
C ALA A 226 -11.91 -18.49 -10.49
N ASP A 227 -13.06 -18.37 -11.18
CA ASP A 227 -14.29 -19.04 -10.76
C ASP A 227 -14.08 -20.55 -10.66
N GLY A 228 -14.31 -21.12 -9.47
CA GLY A 228 -14.12 -22.53 -9.15
C GLY A 228 -12.95 -22.87 -8.24
N GLU A 229 -11.98 -21.98 -8.06
CA GLU A 229 -10.91 -22.15 -7.07
C GLU A 229 -11.39 -21.68 -5.68
N GLY A 230 -11.75 -22.62 -4.80
CA GLY A 230 -12.10 -22.38 -3.40
C GLY A 230 -13.53 -21.91 -3.13
N ALA A 231 -14.39 -21.85 -4.12
CA ALA A 231 -15.80 -21.53 -3.92
C ALA A 231 -16.56 -22.77 -3.35
N PRO A 232 -17.19 -22.69 -2.17
CA PRO A 232 -18.21 -23.67 -1.82
C PRO A 232 -19.34 -23.51 -2.84
N ALA A 233 -19.67 -24.60 -3.53
CA ALA A 233 -20.78 -24.68 -4.48
C ALA A 233 -22.14 -24.66 -3.72
N ALA A 234 -22.44 -23.58 -3.03
CA ALA A 234 -23.74 -23.38 -2.42
C ALA A 234 -24.50 -22.36 -3.29
N GLN A 235 -25.34 -22.87 -4.17
CA GLN A 235 -26.43 -22.11 -4.79
C GLN A 235 -27.42 -21.74 -3.66
N THR A 236 -27.08 -20.67 -2.94
CA THR A 236 -28.01 -20.07 -1.99
C THR A 236 -29.01 -19.28 -2.81
N VAL A 237 -30.30 -19.52 -2.58
CA VAL A 237 -31.37 -18.69 -3.15
C VAL A 237 -31.04 -17.23 -2.81
N TRP A 238 -31.00 -16.38 -3.82
CA TRP A 238 -30.78 -14.95 -3.60
C TRP A 238 -31.90 -14.40 -2.72
N SER A 239 -31.54 -14.01 -1.52
CA SER A 239 -32.38 -13.25 -0.61
C SER A 239 -31.48 -12.22 0.06
N PRO A 240 -31.69 -10.93 -0.19
CA PRO A 240 -30.98 -9.90 0.56
C PRO A 240 -31.15 -10.15 2.06
N ALA A 241 -30.04 -10.06 2.81
CA ALA A 241 -30.04 -10.34 4.25
C ALA A 241 -30.34 -11.79 4.65
N ALA A 242 -30.08 -12.78 3.78
CA ALA A 242 -30.05 -14.17 4.21
C ALA A 242 -29.07 -14.35 5.38
N GLU A 243 -29.51 -15.07 6.43
CA GLU A 243 -28.66 -15.31 7.59
C GLU A 243 -27.48 -16.22 7.23
N PRO A 244 -26.22 -15.79 7.47
CA PRO A 244 -25.08 -16.67 7.36
C PRO A 244 -25.12 -17.71 8.49
N PRO A 245 -24.79 -18.99 8.22
CA PRO A 245 -24.70 -20.00 9.25
C PRO A 245 -23.49 -19.72 10.18
N ASP A 246 -23.54 -20.27 11.40
CA ASP A 246 -22.50 -20.08 12.42
C ASP A 246 -21.10 -20.49 11.92
N GLU A 247 -21.02 -21.55 11.11
CA GLU A 247 -19.76 -22.03 10.50
C GLU A 247 -19.15 -20.94 9.61
N ALA A 248 -19.96 -20.18 8.87
CA ALA A 248 -19.48 -19.08 8.03
C ALA A 248 -18.99 -17.90 8.90
N LEU A 249 -19.65 -17.61 10.02
CA LEU A 249 -19.22 -16.59 10.97
C LEU A 249 -17.87 -16.96 11.62
N ILE A 250 -17.75 -18.22 12.07
CA ILE A 250 -16.51 -18.76 12.65
C ILE A 250 -15.37 -18.73 11.60
N ALA A 251 -15.64 -19.16 10.37
CA ALA A 251 -14.66 -19.15 9.29
C ALA A 251 -14.21 -17.71 8.94
N THR A 252 -15.15 -16.75 8.86
CA THR A 252 -14.86 -15.34 8.65
C THR A 252 -13.93 -14.80 9.73
N ARG A 253 -14.27 -15.04 10.98
CA ARG A 253 -13.45 -14.62 12.14
C ARG A 253 -12.05 -15.23 12.06
N ARG A 254 -11.96 -16.53 11.77
CA ARG A 254 -10.67 -17.25 11.70
C ARG A 254 -9.76 -16.71 10.60
N ILE A 255 -10.30 -16.52 9.38
CA ILE A 255 -9.48 -16.10 8.25
C ILE A 255 -8.98 -14.66 8.40
N VAL A 256 -9.85 -13.74 8.84
CA VAL A 256 -9.47 -12.34 9.09
C VAL A 256 -8.47 -12.25 10.25
N SER A 257 -8.70 -13.02 11.35
CA SER A 257 -7.75 -13.05 12.48
C SER A 257 -6.40 -13.60 12.06
N GLY A 258 -6.37 -14.65 11.23
CA GLY A 258 -5.12 -15.23 10.73
C GLY A 258 -4.33 -14.22 9.88
N SER A 259 -5.00 -13.46 9.02
CA SER A 259 -4.35 -12.42 8.23
C SER A 259 -3.76 -11.30 9.09
N VAL A 260 -4.53 -10.74 10.04
CA VAL A 260 -4.01 -9.72 10.97
C VAL A 260 -2.77 -10.23 11.71
N GLN A 261 -2.81 -11.47 12.23
CA GLN A 261 -1.69 -12.06 12.98
C GLN A 261 -0.44 -12.25 12.10
N ARG A 262 -0.59 -12.73 10.86
CA ARG A 262 0.55 -12.83 9.91
C ARG A 262 1.15 -11.47 9.61
N GLN A 263 0.31 -10.45 9.42
CA GLN A 263 0.76 -9.10 9.10
C GLN A 263 1.32 -8.32 10.31
N MET A 264 1.31 -8.90 11.50
CA MET A 264 2.03 -8.36 12.66
C MET A 264 3.50 -8.80 12.72
N MET A 265 4.01 -9.56 11.73
CA MET A 265 5.42 -9.95 11.66
C MET A 265 6.34 -8.72 11.56
N GLY A 266 7.55 -8.83 12.13
CA GLY A 266 8.60 -7.82 12.08
C GLY A 266 9.37 -7.74 13.40
N ASP A 267 10.55 -7.13 13.33
CA ASP A 267 11.45 -6.90 14.47
C ASP A 267 11.21 -5.50 15.12
N VAL A 268 10.15 -4.80 14.70
CA VAL A 268 9.80 -3.45 15.15
C VAL A 268 8.36 -3.39 15.68
N PRO A 269 8.02 -2.42 16.56
CA PRO A 269 6.65 -2.27 17.03
C PRO A 269 5.66 -2.01 15.90
N VAL A 270 4.50 -2.69 15.98
CA VAL A 270 3.37 -2.53 15.06
C VAL A 270 2.22 -1.82 15.77
N GLY A 271 1.61 -0.85 15.10
CA GLY A 271 0.43 -0.14 15.58
C GLY A 271 -0.80 -0.36 14.69
N VAL A 272 -1.91 0.31 15.01
CA VAL A 272 -3.14 0.27 14.21
C VAL A 272 -3.68 1.68 14.02
N PHE A 273 -4.05 2.04 12.79
CA PHE A 273 -4.87 3.21 12.53
C PHE A 273 -6.31 2.94 12.93
N LEU A 274 -6.79 3.65 13.93
CA LEU A 274 -8.10 3.44 14.55
C LEU A 274 -9.03 4.62 14.26
N SER A 275 -9.83 4.52 13.22
CA SER A 275 -10.80 5.55 12.84
C SER A 275 -12.11 5.51 13.67
N GLY A 276 -12.26 4.52 14.55
CA GLY A 276 -13.53 4.26 15.23
C GLY A 276 -14.57 3.54 14.39
N GLY A 277 -14.35 3.36 13.08
CA GLY A 277 -15.18 2.52 12.21
C GLY A 277 -14.94 1.02 12.42
N LEU A 278 -15.90 0.21 11.97
CA LEU A 278 -15.93 -1.25 12.16
C LEU A 278 -14.60 -1.92 11.76
N ASP A 279 -14.11 -1.63 10.57
CA ASP A 279 -12.98 -2.35 9.97
C ASP A 279 -11.70 -2.17 10.77
N SER A 280 -11.37 -0.91 11.10
CA SER A 280 -10.21 -0.59 11.94
C SER A 280 -10.36 -1.10 13.36
N ALA A 281 -11.58 -1.11 13.91
CA ALA A 281 -11.86 -1.65 15.23
C ALA A 281 -11.68 -3.18 15.29
N ILE A 282 -12.09 -3.93 14.24
CA ILE A 282 -11.84 -5.37 14.10
C ILE A 282 -10.35 -5.65 14.07
N VAL A 283 -9.60 -4.94 13.23
CA VAL A 283 -8.14 -5.09 13.14
C VAL A 283 -7.49 -4.82 14.49
N ALA A 284 -7.89 -3.74 15.18
CA ALA A 284 -7.39 -3.39 16.51
C ALA A 284 -7.72 -4.44 17.57
N ALA A 285 -8.94 -4.99 17.57
CA ALA A 285 -9.36 -6.03 18.51
C ALA A 285 -8.56 -7.33 18.35
N ILE A 286 -8.26 -7.72 17.11
CA ILE A 286 -7.46 -8.91 16.83
C ILE A 286 -5.99 -8.66 17.24
N ALA A 287 -5.43 -7.51 16.86
CA ALA A 287 -4.05 -7.16 17.16
C ALA A 287 -3.82 -7.01 18.68
N ALA A 288 -4.75 -6.37 19.39
CA ALA A 288 -4.68 -6.23 20.85
C ALA A 288 -4.65 -7.59 21.55
N ARG A 289 -5.56 -8.51 21.19
CA ARG A 289 -5.58 -9.87 21.74
C ARG A 289 -4.34 -10.69 21.39
N HIS A 290 -3.73 -10.44 20.24
CA HIS A 290 -2.47 -11.10 19.86
C HIS A 290 -1.32 -10.64 20.75
N LEU A 291 -1.18 -9.33 20.97
CA LEU A 291 -0.11 -8.75 21.80
C LEU A 291 -0.32 -9.02 23.29
N GLU A 292 -1.57 -9.02 23.78
CA GLU A 292 -1.91 -9.35 25.18
C GLU A 292 -1.37 -10.71 25.60
N ARG A 293 -1.43 -11.73 24.72
CA ARG A 293 -0.86 -13.07 24.98
C ARG A 293 0.64 -13.06 25.16
N ARG A 294 1.30 -12.00 24.68
CA ARG A 294 2.76 -11.78 24.82
C ARG A 294 3.11 -10.82 25.94
N GLY A 295 2.10 -10.31 26.68
CA GLY A 295 2.28 -9.31 27.71
C GLY A 295 2.57 -7.90 27.14
N GLU A 296 2.30 -7.68 25.87
CA GLU A 296 2.52 -6.42 25.15
C GLU A 296 1.21 -5.65 24.99
N ARG A 297 1.32 -4.33 24.83
CA ARG A 297 0.18 -3.43 24.67
C ARG A 297 0.16 -2.83 23.25
N LEU A 298 -1.00 -2.91 22.60
CA LEU A 298 -1.17 -2.35 21.27
C LEU A 298 -1.14 -0.82 21.30
N LYS A 299 -0.40 -0.21 20.37
CA LYS A 299 -0.49 1.22 20.07
C LYS A 299 -1.55 1.48 19.02
N THR A 300 -2.45 2.44 19.26
CA THR A 300 -3.48 2.85 18.31
C THR A 300 -3.43 4.34 18.06
N PHE A 301 -3.74 4.75 16.83
CA PHE A 301 -3.60 6.12 16.37
C PHE A 301 -4.88 6.61 15.71
N ALA A 302 -5.36 7.78 16.09
CA ALA A 302 -6.56 8.42 15.55
C ALA A 302 -6.31 9.88 15.18
N VAL A 303 -7.06 10.39 14.21
CA VAL A 303 -7.01 11.79 13.78
C VAL A 303 -8.40 12.32 13.50
N GLY A 304 -8.65 13.57 13.83
CA GLY A 304 -9.93 14.21 13.53
C GLY A 304 -9.92 15.69 13.90
N THR A 305 -11.00 16.38 13.54
CA THR A 305 -11.25 17.74 14.03
C THR A 305 -11.81 17.71 15.44
N ARG A 306 -11.81 18.85 16.13
CA ARG A 306 -12.38 18.95 17.48
C ARG A 306 -13.84 18.50 17.50
N GLY A 307 -14.16 17.49 18.32
CA GLY A 307 -15.51 16.94 18.47
C GLY A 307 -15.94 16.03 17.30
N SER A 308 -15.00 15.50 16.49
CA SER A 308 -15.33 14.54 15.45
C SER A 308 -15.81 13.22 16.07
N ALA A 309 -16.83 12.62 15.44
CA ALA A 309 -17.39 11.33 15.86
C ALA A 309 -16.33 10.21 15.78
N ASP A 310 -15.43 10.27 14.81
CA ASP A 310 -14.34 9.30 14.66
C ASP A 310 -13.43 9.25 15.89
N LEU A 311 -13.01 10.41 16.43
CA LEU A 311 -12.19 10.44 17.64
C LEU A 311 -12.93 9.89 18.86
N GLU A 312 -14.22 10.20 19.00
CA GLU A 312 -15.01 9.71 20.12
C GLU A 312 -15.17 8.18 20.05
N ALA A 313 -15.49 7.65 18.86
CA ALA A 313 -15.60 6.21 18.64
C ALA A 313 -14.24 5.50 18.86
N ALA A 314 -13.14 6.07 18.37
CA ALA A 314 -11.79 5.56 18.60
C ALA A 314 -11.44 5.48 20.09
N ARG A 315 -11.83 6.47 20.89
CA ARG A 315 -11.65 6.45 22.36
C ARG A 315 -12.44 5.34 23.04
N VAL A 316 -13.67 5.07 22.58
CA VAL A 316 -14.50 3.98 23.11
C VAL A 316 -13.80 2.64 22.86
N VAL A 317 -13.41 2.37 21.61
CA VAL A 317 -12.69 1.14 21.25
C VAL A 317 -11.37 1.01 22.02
N SER A 318 -10.58 2.07 22.07
CA SER A 318 -9.29 2.10 22.75
C SER A 318 -9.39 1.75 24.23
N ARG A 319 -10.37 2.32 24.94
CA ARG A 319 -10.62 2.03 26.37
C ARG A 319 -10.99 0.58 26.58
N GLN A 320 -11.89 0.02 25.75
CA GLN A 320 -12.29 -1.38 25.88
C GLN A 320 -11.14 -2.35 25.60
N LEU A 321 -10.32 -2.06 24.58
CA LEU A 321 -9.20 -2.92 24.21
C LEU A 321 -7.94 -2.67 25.06
N GLY A 322 -7.94 -1.67 25.95
CA GLY A 322 -6.80 -1.33 26.79
C GLY A 322 -5.56 -0.89 26.02
N THR A 323 -5.71 -0.24 24.85
CA THR A 323 -4.59 0.15 23.99
C THR A 323 -3.85 1.39 24.51
N GLU A 324 -2.60 1.58 24.09
CA GLU A 324 -1.88 2.86 24.21
C GLU A 324 -2.35 3.74 23.03
N HIS A 325 -3.26 4.66 23.32
CA HIS A 325 -3.95 5.44 22.30
C HIS A 325 -3.35 6.84 22.13
N HIS A 326 -3.06 7.18 20.87
CA HIS A 326 -2.55 8.50 20.47
C HIS A 326 -3.54 9.19 19.56
N GLU A 327 -3.83 10.46 19.82
CA GLU A 327 -4.77 11.25 19.04
C GLU A 327 -4.13 12.52 18.49
N ARG A 328 -4.49 12.88 17.27
CA ARG A 328 -4.20 14.19 16.70
C ARG A 328 -5.48 14.94 16.36
N VAL A 329 -5.66 16.09 17.00
CA VAL A 329 -6.74 17.02 16.65
C VAL A 329 -6.16 18.09 15.74
N TYR A 330 -6.74 18.27 14.54
CA TYR A 330 -6.28 19.27 13.58
C TYR A 330 -7.38 20.30 13.24
N ASP A 331 -6.97 21.44 12.72
CA ASP A 331 -7.85 22.51 12.27
C ASP A 331 -7.70 22.79 10.75
N ALA A 332 -8.52 23.73 10.23
CA ALA A 332 -8.49 24.13 8.82
C ALA A 332 -7.14 24.68 8.38
N ARG A 333 -6.45 25.42 9.25
CA ARG A 333 -5.14 26.02 8.93
C ARG A 333 -4.08 24.93 8.80
N GLU A 334 -4.13 23.93 9.63
CA GLU A 334 -3.22 22.79 9.59
C GLU A 334 -3.47 21.91 8.37
N ALA A 335 -4.75 21.63 8.05
CA ALA A 335 -5.14 20.92 6.83
C ALA A 335 -4.64 21.61 5.55
N LEU A 336 -4.80 22.94 5.45
CA LEU A 336 -4.33 23.70 4.30
C LEU A 336 -2.79 23.73 4.19
N ARG A 337 -2.09 23.80 5.31
CA ARG A 337 -0.62 23.71 5.29
C ARG A 337 -0.12 22.36 4.83
N ALA A 338 -0.84 21.27 5.11
CA ALA A 338 -0.49 19.94 4.68
C ALA A 338 -0.74 19.69 3.19
N LEU A 339 -1.69 20.41 2.54
CA LEU A 339 -2.14 20.16 1.16
C LEU A 339 -1.01 20.02 0.14
N PRO A 340 -0.01 20.92 0.05
CA PRO A 340 1.07 20.77 -0.92
C PRO A 340 1.88 19.48 -0.72
N GLY A 341 2.12 19.10 0.55
CA GLY A 341 2.78 17.84 0.92
C GLY A 341 1.94 16.62 0.53
N VAL A 342 0.64 16.67 0.80
CA VAL A 342 -0.30 15.61 0.45
C VAL A 342 -0.34 15.37 -1.06
N VAL A 343 -0.59 16.42 -1.86
CA VAL A 343 -0.67 16.30 -3.33
C VAL A 343 0.64 15.76 -3.90
N ARG A 344 1.77 16.24 -3.38
CA ARG A 344 3.09 15.73 -3.78
C ARG A 344 3.26 14.25 -3.41
N ALA A 345 2.84 13.85 -2.20
CA ALA A 345 2.97 12.47 -1.75
C ALA A 345 2.10 11.51 -2.55
N ILE A 346 0.81 11.83 -2.72
CA ILE A 346 -0.12 10.94 -3.44
C ILE A 346 0.06 10.96 -4.96
N GLU A 347 0.82 11.94 -5.50
CA GLU A 347 1.02 12.13 -6.95
C GLU A 347 -0.30 12.17 -7.74
N HIS A 348 -1.35 12.77 -7.17
CA HIS A 348 -2.70 12.79 -7.73
C HIS A 348 -3.46 14.05 -7.34
N PHE A 349 -4.42 14.48 -8.20
CA PHE A 349 -5.22 15.70 -8.01
C PHE A 349 -6.73 15.45 -7.84
N ASP A 350 -7.17 14.19 -7.77
CA ASP A 350 -8.59 13.89 -7.53
C ASP A 350 -9.04 14.50 -6.19
N PRO A 351 -10.09 15.35 -6.17
CA PRO A 351 -10.51 16.05 -4.96
C PRO A 351 -10.97 15.12 -3.84
N SER A 352 -11.55 13.96 -4.16
CA SER A 352 -12.02 12.98 -3.19
C SER A 352 -10.82 12.29 -2.53
N LEU A 353 -9.83 11.89 -3.34
CA LEU A 353 -8.60 11.28 -2.87
C LEU A 353 -7.80 12.26 -2.00
N VAL A 354 -7.65 13.53 -2.44
CA VAL A 354 -6.93 14.57 -1.68
C VAL A 354 -7.61 14.83 -0.33
N ARG A 355 -8.96 14.96 -0.31
CA ARG A 355 -9.70 15.19 0.95
C ARG A 355 -9.46 14.09 1.97
N SER A 356 -9.50 12.82 1.55
CA SER A 356 -9.25 11.70 2.45
C SER A 356 -7.76 11.53 2.79
N ALA A 357 -6.86 11.98 1.92
CA ALA A 357 -5.41 11.91 2.15
C ALA A 357 -4.92 12.91 3.23
N VAL A 358 -5.53 14.08 3.36
CA VAL A 358 -5.12 15.09 4.35
C VAL A 358 -5.12 14.56 5.79
N PRO A 359 -6.23 14.03 6.34
CA PRO A 359 -6.21 13.47 7.69
C PRO A 359 -5.27 12.28 7.81
N ASN A 360 -5.19 11.39 6.79
CA ASN A 360 -4.27 10.26 6.81
C ASN A 360 -2.80 10.68 6.81
N PHE A 361 -2.44 11.76 6.12
CA PHE A 361 -1.08 12.31 6.12
C PHE A 361 -0.69 12.83 7.51
N LEU A 362 -1.59 13.57 8.16
CA LEU A 362 -1.39 14.08 9.52
C LEU A 362 -1.33 12.94 10.55
N LEU A 363 -2.15 11.91 10.36
CA LEU A 363 -2.14 10.69 11.19
C LEU A 363 -0.82 9.93 11.07
N ALA A 364 -0.34 9.75 9.82
CA ALA A 364 0.91 9.07 9.55
C ALA A 364 2.12 9.81 10.15
N GLU A 365 2.15 11.15 10.08
CA GLU A 365 3.18 11.99 10.70
C GLU A 365 3.26 11.76 12.22
N MET A 366 2.13 11.66 12.90
CA MET A 366 2.09 11.36 14.34
C MET A 366 2.52 9.92 14.62
N ALA A 367 1.95 8.93 13.91
CA ALA A 367 2.21 7.52 14.17
C ALA A 367 3.67 7.12 13.94
N ALA A 368 4.32 7.72 12.95
CA ALA A 368 5.73 7.48 12.63
C ALA A 368 6.71 7.84 13.77
N GLN A 369 6.27 8.64 14.74
CA GLN A 369 7.06 8.96 15.94
C GLN A 369 7.06 7.80 16.96
N HIS A 370 6.17 6.82 16.80
CA HIS A 370 5.93 5.77 17.78
C HIS A 370 6.15 4.36 17.23
N VAL A 371 5.90 4.13 15.94
CA VAL A 371 5.98 2.83 15.28
C VAL A 371 6.52 2.98 13.84
N LYS A 372 7.04 1.87 13.28
CA LYS A 372 7.43 1.81 11.87
C LYS A 372 6.38 1.14 10.98
N VAL A 373 5.44 0.42 11.57
CA VAL A 373 4.39 -0.35 10.87
C VAL A 373 3.04 -0.05 11.46
N VAL A 374 2.02 0.11 10.63
CA VAL A 374 0.62 0.20 11.05
C VAL A 374 -0.26 -0.73 10.22
N LEU A 375 -1.22 -1.37 10.88
CA LEU A 375 -2.29 -2.08 10.21
C LEU A 375 -3.46 -1.12 9.98
N THR A 376 -4.17 -1.31 8.86
CA THR A 376 -5.33 -0.51 8.47
C THR A 376 -6.53 -1.38 8.13
N GLY A 377 -7.72 -0.79 8.07
CA GLY A 377 -8.95 -1.47 7.67
C GLY A 377 -9.25 -1.43 6.17
N GLU A 378 -8.29 -0.99 5.33
CA GLU A 378 -8.49 -0.88 3.89
C GLU A 378 -8.82 -2.24 3.25
N GLY A 379 -9.74 -2.23 2.27
CA GLY A 379 -10.18 -3.43 1.55
C GLY A 379 -11.44 -4.11 2.11
N ALA A 380 -11.86 -3.78 3.33
CA ALA A 380 -13.05 -4.40 3.92
C ALA A 380 -14.34 -4.03 3.17
N ASP A 381 -14.46 -2.83 2.67
CA ASP A 381 -15.62 -2.35 1.92
C ASP A 381 -15.80 -3.11 0.59
N GLU A 382 -14.71 -3.34 -0.10
CA GLU A 382 -14.66 -4.04 -1.39
C GLU A 382 -14.95 -5.53 -1.26
N LEU A 383 -14.63 -6.12 -0.11
CA LEU A 383 -14.83 -7.55 0.12
C LEU A 383 -16.19 -7.88 0.72
N PHE A 384 -16.72 -7.02 1.59
CA PHE A 384 -17.92 -7.27 2.39
C PHE A 384 -19.06 -6.29 2.13
N ALA A 385 -19.08 -5.68 0.93
CA ALA A 385 -20.15 -4.79 0.45
C ALA A 385 -20.41 -3.61 1.41
N GLY A 386 -19.36 -2.89 1.80
CA GLY A 386 -19.44 -1.83 2.80
C GLY A 386 -19.86 -0.45 2.27
N TYR A 387 -19.98 -0.26 0.96
CA TYR A 387 -20.43 1.00 0.37
C TYR A 387 -21.96 1.06 0.28
N GLU A 388 -22.56 2.19 0.63
CA GLU A 388 -24.01 2.35 0.67
C GLU A 388 -24.68 2.07 -0.69
N TYR A 389 -24.09 2.53 -1.80
CA TYR A 389 -24.63 2.32 -3.14
C TYR A 389 -24.74 0.83 -3.53
N LEU A 390 -23.97 -0.05 -2.91
CA LEU A 390 -24.01 -1.50 -3.17
C LEU A 390 -25.34 -2.15 -2.72
N ARG A 391 -26.11 -1.48 -1.87
CA ARG A 391 -27.45 -1.93 -1.46
C ARG A 391 -28.45 -1.95 -2.61
N GLY A 392 -28.19 -1.15 -3.67
CA GLY A 392 -29.07 -1.07 -4.85
C GLY A 392 -28.95 -2.26 -5.81
N PHE A 393 -28.01 -3.19 -5.59
CA PHE A 393 -27.86 -4.35 -6.44
C PHE A 393 -28.88 -5.45 -6.06
N ASP A 394 -29.64 -5.93 -7.02
CA ASP A 394 -30.69 -6.94 -6.85
C ASP A 394 -30.30 -8.33 -7.39
N ARG A 395 -29.12 -8.45 -7.99
CA ARG A 395 -28.58 -9.70 -8.54
C ARG A 395 -27.18 -10.00 -8.03
N PRO A 396 -26.91 -11.25 -7.60
CA PRO A 396 -25.61 -11.62 -7.03
C PRO A 396 -24.45 -11.44 -8.00
N GLU A 397 -24.67 -11.70 -9.29
CA GLU A 397 -23.63 -11.57 -10.33
C GLU A 397 -23.23 -10.10 -10.54
N ALA A 398 -24.22 -9.20 -10.51
CA ALA A 398 -23.99 -7.77 -10.64
C ALA A 398 -23.23 -7.21 -9.42
N LEU A 399 -23.61 -7.60 -8.21
CA LEU A 399 -22.89 -7.24 -6.99
C LEU A 399 -21.45 -7.79 -7.01
N ARG A 400 -21.28 -9.08 -7.39
CA ARG A 400 -19.95 -9.68 -7.50
C ARG A 400 -19.07 -8.92 -8.50
N ALA A 401 -19.61 -8.60 -9.68
CA ALA A 401 -18.87 -7.85 -10.71
C ALA A 401 -18.45 -6.47 -10.22
N GLU A 402 -19.32 -5.79 -9.47
CA GLU A 402 -18.99 -4.47 -8.91
C GLU A 402 -17.93 -4.56 -7.80
N LEU A 403 -18.00 -5.55 -6.89
CA LEU A 403 -16.96 -5.77 -5.90
C LEU A 403 -15.60 -6.11 -6.55
N MET A 404 -15.60 -6.89 -7.63
CA MET A 404 -14.38 -7.16 -8.40
C MET A 404 -13.83 -5.89 -9.04
N ARG A 405 -14.70 -5.05 -9.63
CA ARG A 405 -14.30 -3.80 -10.27
C ARG A 405 -13.66 -2.84 -9.25
N THR A 406 -14.27 -2.68 -8.08
CA THR A 406 -13.75 -1.82 -7.01
C THR A 406 -12.42 -2.34 -6.48
N LEU A 407 -12.31 -3.65 -6.22
CA LEU A 407 -11.06 -4.27 -5.77
C LEU A 407 -9.92 -4.08 -6.79
N HIS A 408 -10.17 -4.31 -8.08
CA HIS A 408 -9.16 -4.12 -9.12
C HIS A 408 -8.74 -2.65 -9.29
N GLY A 409 -9.62 -1.70 -8.96
CA GLY A 409 -9.30 -0.27 -9.02
C GLY A 409 -8.52 0.26 -7.82
N LEU A 410 -8.44 -0.48 -6.72
CA LEU A 410 -7.86 0.00 -5.46
C LEU A 410 -6.42 0.47 -5.57
N HIS A 411 -5.62 -0.17 -6.41
CA HIS A 411 -4.19 0.11 -6.52
C HIS A 411 -3.86 1.54 -7.01
N ASN A 412 -4.79 2.19 -7.72
CA ASN A 412 -4.68 3.57 -8.20
C ASN A 412 -5.56 4.57 -7.40
N LEU A 413 -6.19 4.11 -6.32
CA LEU A 413 -7.08 4.91 -5.47
C LEU A 413 -6.67 4.77 -4.00
N ASN A 414 -7.44 4.00 -3.22
CA ASN A 414 -7.24 3.90 -1.77
C ASN A 414 -5.88 3.33 -1.38
N LEU A 415 -5.35 2.35 -2.13
CA LEU A 415 -4.01 1.80 -1.85
C LEU A 415 -2.91 2.78 -2.21
N GLN A 416 -3.04 3.53 -3.33
CA GLN A 416 -2.11 4.60 -3.65
C GLN A 416 -2.09 5.64 -2.53
N ARG A 417 -3.27 6.12 -2.10
CA ARG A 417 -3.35 7.04 -0.96
C ARG A 417 -2.70 6.45 0.28
N CYS A 418 -3.09 5.21 0.68
CA CYS A 418 -2.63 4.56 1.89
C CYS A 418 -1.09 4.45 1.92
N ASP A 419 -0.49 3.85 0.88
CA ASP A 419 0.98 3.74 0.78
C ASP A 419 1.65 5.12 0.75
N ARG A 420 1.18 6.04 -0.09
CA ARG A 420 1.87 7.32 -0.32
C ARG A 420 1.88 8.23 0.90
N VAL A 421 0.76 8.36 1.61
CA VAL A 421 0.71 9.26 2.76
C VAL A 421 1.47 8.70 3.96
N THR A 422 1.48 7.38 4.14
CA THR A 422 2.27 6.75 5.21
C THR A 422 3.75 6.79 4.88
N MET A 423 4.07 6.55 3.61
CA MET A 423 5.42 6.56 3.07
C MET A 423 6.08 7.94 3.14
N ALA A 424 5.31 9.02 2.97
CA ALA A 424 5.82 10.38 3.14
C ALA A 424 6.40 10.64 4.55
N HIS A 425 6.06 9.79 5.53
CA HIS A 425 6.52 9.88 6.91
C HIS A 425 7.29 8.64 7.38
N GLY A 426 7.60 7.69 6.49
CA GLY A 426 8.36 6.51 6.84
C GLY A 426 7.61 5.51 7.69
N LEU A 427 6.37 5.30 7.37
CA LEU A 427 5.48 4.38 8.07
C LEU A 427 4.94 3.35 7.08
N GLU A 428 5.13 2.06 7.35
CA GLU A 428 4.54 1.00 6.53
C GLU A 428 3.08 0.76 6.88
N ALA A 429 2.19 0.94 5.90
CA ALA A 429 0.82 0.50 6.02
C ALA A 429 0.67 -0.94 5.50
N ARG A 430 0.06 -1.79 6.32
CA ARG A 430 -0.36 -3.16 5.98
C ARG A 430 -1.87 -3.25 5.96
N VAL A 431 -2.40 -4.10 5.09
CA VAL A 431 -3.82 -4.13 4.73
C VAL A 431 -4.41 -5.55 4.88
N PRO A 432 -4.67 -6.01 6.11
CA PRO A 432 -5.04 -7.40 6.38
C PRO A 432 -6.26 -7.91 5.62
N PHE A 433 -7.23 -7.06 5.31
CA PHE A 433 -8.38 -7.47 4.50
C PHE A 433 -7.99 -7.81 3.06
N LEU A 434 -6.90 -7.26 2.54
CA LEU A 434 -6.40 -7.54 1.19
C LEU A 434 -5.40 -8.70 1.11
N ASP A 435 -5.30 -9.50 2.15
CA ASP A 435 -4.61 -10.79 2.10
C ASP A 435 -5.30 -11.72 1.10
N ARG A 436 -4.53 -12.43 0.27
CA ARG A 436 -5.07 -13.31 -0.78
C ARG A 436 -6.03 -14.37 -0.25
N GLN A 437 -5.78 -14.92 0.93
CA GLN A 437 -6.66 -15.90 1.56
C GLN A 437 -7.98 -15.25 1.99
N VAL A 438 -7.96 -14.02 2.50
CA VAL A 438 -9.18 -13.26 2.86
C VAL A 438 -9.97 -12.92 1.60
N ILE A 439 -9.31 -12.46 0.53
CA ILE A 439 -9.96 -12.17 -0.76
C ILE A 439 -10.62 -13.43 -1.32
N ALA A 440 -9.88 -14.53 -1.42
CA ALA A 440 -10.39 -15.80 -1.94
C ALA A 440 -11.61 -16.29 -1.14
N PHE A 441 -11.50 -16.27 0.19
CA PHE A 441 -12.60 -16.61 1.08
C PHE A 441 -13.81 -15.70 0.86
N ALA A 442 -13.61 -14.40 0.87
CA ALA A 442 -14.71 -13.44 0.71
C ALA A 442 -15.42 -13.61 -0.64
N PHE A 443 -14.70 -13.78 -1.74
CA PHE A 443 -15.31 -14.02 -3.04
C PHE A 443 -15.91 -15.43 -3.22
N GLY A 444 -15.54 -16.38 -2.37
CA GLY A 444 -16.17 -17.69 -2.27
C GLY A 444 -17.51 -17.69 -1.50
N LEU A 445 -17.80 -16.64 -0.73
CA LEU A 445 -19.05 -16.54 0.03
C LEU A 445 -20.24 -16.15 -0.85
N PRO A 446 -21.47 -16.64 -0.54
CA PRO A 446 -22.69 -16.14 -1.15
C PRO A 446 -22.82 -14.64 -1.02
N MET A 447 -23.10 -13.94 -2.13
CA MET A 447 -23.26 -12.49 -2.13
C MET A 447 -24.39 -12.01 -1.20
N ALA A 448 -25.45 -12.83 -1.04
CA ALA A 448 -26.56 -12.55 -0.13
C ALA A 448 -26.13 -12.36 1.34
N TRP A 449 -25.05 -12.98 1.79
CA TRP A 449 -24.56 -12.82 3.16
C TRP A 449 -23.78 -11.51 3.39
N LYS A 450 -23.33 -10.89 2.31
CA LYS A 450 -22.58 -9.62 2.37
C LYS A 450 -23.52 -8.41 2.36
N GLN A 451 -24.64 -8.54 1.67
CA GLN A 451 -25.60 -7.45 1.54
C GLN A 451 -26.47 -7.33 2.79
N SER A 452 -26.63 -6.12 3.30
CA SER A 452 -27.47 -5.83 4.47
C SER A 452 -28.90 -5.49 4.04
N ALA A 453 -29.88 -5.83 4.89
CA ALA A 453 -31.27 -5.44 4.67
C ALA A 453 -31.44 -3.91 4.75
N PRO A 454 -32.53 -3.36 4.19
CA PRO A 454 -32.88 -1.96 4.39
C PRO A 454 -32.99 -1.63 5.88
N GLY A 455 -32.28 -0.57 6.31
CA GLY A 455 -32.25 -0.14 7.71
C GLY A 455 -31.21 -0.83 8.60
N GLU A 456 -30.57 -1.89 8.13
CA GLU A 456 -29.42 -2.50 8.83
C GLU A 456 -28.11 -1.82 8.43
N PRO A 457 -27.10 -1.78 9.33
CA PRO A 457 -25.76 -1.31 8.97
C PRO A 457 -25.11 -2.25 7.94
N GLU A 458 -24.21 -1.69 7.13
CA GLU A 458 -23.41 -2.43 6.13
C GLU A 458 -22.50 -3.49 6.77
N LYS A 459 -21.95 -4.42 5.95
CA LYS A 459 -21.01 -5.47 6.38
C LYS A 459 -21.57 -6.41 7.46
N ARG A 460 -22.83 -6.76 7.35
CA ARG A 460 -23.54 -7.60 8.34
C ARG A 460 -22.74 -8.85 8.73
N LEU A 461 -22.15 -9.55 7.74
CA LEU A 461 -21.34 -10.74 8.00
C LEU A 461 -20.15 -10.46 8.94
N LEU A 462 -19.41 -9.38 8.72
CA LEU A 462 -18.30 -8.99 9.60
C LEU A 462 -18.79 -8.64 11.00
N ARG A 463 -19.88 -7.85 11.12
CA ARG A 463 -20.47 -7.47 12.42
C ARG A 463 -20.84 -8.72 13.23
N ARG A 464 -21.54 -9.65 12.62
CA ARG A 464 -21.92 -10.90 13.29
C ARG A 464 -20.73 -11.81 13.59
N ALA A 465 -19.77 -11.89 12.69
CA ALA A 465 -18.56 -12.68 12.92
C ALA A 465 -17.75 -12.18 14.13
N PHE A 466 -17.80 -10.88 14.43
CA PHE A 466 -17.05 -10.28 15.53
C PHE A 466 -17.95 -9.83 16.71
N ASP A 467 -19.15 -10.39 16.80
CA ASP A 467 -20.02 -10.20 17.95
C ASP A 467 -19.30 -10.58 19.26
N GLY A 468 -19.46 -9.74 20.30
CA GLY A 468 -18.76 -9.88 21.58
C GLY A 468 -17.27 -9.53 21.57
N TRP A 469 -16.70 -9.02 20.44
CA TRP A 469 -15.32 -8.57 20.37
C TRP A 469 -15.16 -7.05 20.53
N LEU A 470 -16.20 -6.32 20.19
CA LEU A 470 -16.27 -4.86 20.21
C LEU A 470 -17.52 -4.43 20.99
N PRO A 471 -17.58 -3.16 21.48
CA PRO A 471 -18.81 -2.62 22.04
C PRO A 471 -19.93 -2.62 21.00
N ASP A 472 -21.17 -2.89 21.44
CA ASP A 472 -22.34 -2.89 20.53
C ASP A 472 -22.52 -1.54 19.83
N GLU A 473 -22.27 -0.44 20.54
CA GLU A 473 -22.32 0.93 19.99
C GLU A 473 -21.33 1.17 18.83
N ILE A 474 -20.25 0.41 18.75
CA ILE A 474 -19.30 0.42 17.64
C ILE A 474 -19.65 -0.67 16.62
N LEU A 475 -19.95 -1.88 17.10
CA LEU A 475 -20.22 -3.02 16.23
C LEU A 475 -21.44 -2.77 15.34
N TRP A 476 -22.44 -2.04 15.83
CA TRP A 476 -23.69 -1.74 15.12
C TRP A 476 -23.80 -0.26 14.67
N LEU A 477 -22.72 0.50 14.76
CA LEU A 477 -22.66 1.87 14.28
C LEU A 477 -22.89 1.90 12.76
N VAL A 478 -23.81 2.75 12.32
CA VAL A 478 -24.01 3.00 10.87
C VAL A 478 -22.81 3.78 10.34
N LYS A 479 -22.24 3.29 9.24
CA LYS A 479 -21.05 3.89 8.64
C LYS A 479 -21.34 5.30 8.11
N ALA A 480 -20.43 6.23 8.41
CA ALA A 480 -20.28 7.44 7.64
C ALA A 480 -18.88 7.46 6.98
N GLU A 481 -18.71 8.16 5.87
CA GLU A 481 -17.42 8.18 5.17
C GLU A 481 -16.34 8.87 6.01
N PHE A 482 -15.12 8.29 6.03
CA PHE A 482 -13.98 8.82 6.81
C PHE A 482 -13.69 10.30 6.51
N GLY A 483 -13.81 10.74 5.25
CA GLY A 483 -13.64 12.14 4.89
C GLY A 483 -14.67 13.09 5.52
N ASP A 484 -15.87 12.59 5.82
CA ASP A 484 -16.96 13.36 6.45
C ASP A 484 -16.84 13.32 7.97
N CYS A 485 -16.62 12.15 8.55
CA CYS A 485 -16.53 11.95 10.01
C CYS A 485 -15.27 12.51 10.65
N SER A 486 -14.14 12.51 9.92
CA SER A 486 -12.91 13.18 10.37
C SER A 486 -13.00 14.71 10.33
N GLY A 487 -14.06 15.26 9.73
CA GLY A 487 -14.27 16.70 9.57
C GLY A 487 -13.50 17.34 8.41
N ALA A 488 -12.79 16.55 7.61
CA ALA A 488 -11.95 17.04 6.50
C ALA A 488 -12.78 17.76 5.42
N LYS A 489 -13.96 17.24 5.09
CA LYS A 489 -14.86 17.82 4.10
C LYS A 489 -15.30 19.23 4.48
N ASP A 490 -15.79 19.40 5.70
CA ASP A 490 -16.27 20.71 6.20
C ASP A 490 -15.15 21.74 6.26
N VAL A 491 -13.97 21.30 6.72
CA VAL A 491 -12.79 22.13 6.86
C VAL A 491 -12.30 22.65 5.52
N LEU A 492 -12.18 21.78 4.50
CA LEU A 492 -11.64 22.16 3.19
C LEU A 492 -12.67 22.93 2.36
N THR A 493 -13.96 22.55 2.36
CA THR A 493 -15.02 23.22 1.60
C THR A 493 -15.22 24.64 2.08
N ARG A 494 -15.38 24.88 3.40
CA ARG A 494 -15.57 26.22 3.96
C ARG A 494 -14.39 27.16 3.75
N THR A 495 -13.21 26.63 3.48
CA THR A 495 -12.00 27.46 3.32
C THR A 495 -11.73 27.81 1.85
N VAL A 496 -12.15 26.96 0.90
CA VAL A 496 -12.03 27.25 -0.53
C VAL A 496 -13.11 28.21 -1.01
N GLU A 497 -14.27 28.26 -0.33
CA GLU A 497 -15.38 29.19 -0.63
C GLU A 497 -15.16 30.62 -0.07
N ARG A 498 -14.09 30.88 0.67
CA ARG A 498 -13.69 32.21 1.19
C ARG A 498 -12.47 32.75 0.45
#